data_5f5889d351d5deb717aedd2b024301e6
#
_entry.id   5f5889d351d5deb717aedd2b024301e6
#
_cell.length_a   1.000
_cell.length_b   1.000
_cell.length_c   1.000
_cell.angle_alpha   90.00
_cell.angle_beta   90.00
_cell.angle_gamma   90.00
#
_symmetry.space_group_name_H-M   'P 1'
#
loop_
_entity.id
_entity.type
_entity.pdbx_description
1 polymer ?
#
loop_
_entity_poly.entity_id
_entity_poly.type
_entity_poly.pdbx_seq_one_letter_code
_entity_poly.pdbx_strand_id
1 'polypeptide(L)'
;MSCIEACGLRMAFGSTIAVDGIDLRVEEGRILGLIGPNGAGKTTALNAIVGLTPYQGELRVLGRDPWRERDRLMRDVCFIADVAVLPRWLRVSQALDYVEGVHPRFDRAKAEGFLAKTTIGRNSKVRELSKGMVVQLHLALVMAIDARLLVLDEPTLGLDILYRKQFYDSLLTDYFDRSRTIIVTTHQVEEIQDVLTDLMFINRGRIVLNCSMEEFESRYLEVIVNPENLAAARALKPMHERQVFGRSILLFDRVDRQQLATLGDVRTPSIADLFVAVMSSQAGARQGVAQ
;
A
#
# COMPACT_ATOMS: atom_id res chain seq x y z
N MET A 1 -2.80 -0.71 -20.14
CA MET A 1 -4.25 -0.46 -19.93
C MET A 1 -4.45 -0.08 -18.48
N SER A 2 -5.45 0.73 -18.20
CA SER A 2 -5.71 1.12 -16.80
C SER A 2 -6.42 0.00 -16.05
N CYS A 3 -5.90 -0.39 -14.90
CA CYS A 3 -6.51 -1.35 -13.98
C CYS A 3 -7.59 -0.68 -13.14
N ILE A 4 -7.32 0.55 -12.67
CA ILE A 4 -8.25 1.34 -11.86
C ILE A 4 -8.27 2.77 -12.38
N GLU A 5 -9.46 3.32 -12.54
CA GLU A 5 -9.71 4.72 -12.86
C GLU A 5 -10.78 5.27 -11.93
N ALA A 6 -10.48 6.34 -11.23
CA ALA A 6 -11.43 7.09 -10.42
C ALA A 6 -11.38 8.57 -10.76
N CYS A 7 -12.54 9.21 -10.82
CA CYS A 7 -12.69 10.64 -11.00
C CYS A 7 -13.69 11.20 -9.98
N GLY A 8 -13.25 12.13 -9.16
CA GLY A 8 -14.05 12.74 -8.12
C GLY A 8 -14.62 11.74 -7.11
N LEU A 9 -13.91 10.64 -6.84
CA LEU A 9 -14.37 9.58 -5.92
C LEU A 9 -14.59 10.17 -4.54
N ARG A 10 -15.84 10.05 -4.03
CA ARG A 10 -16.22 10.58 -2.73
C ARG A 10 -17.05 9.59 -1.94
N MET A 11 -16.76 9.50 -0.64
CA MET A 11 -17.49 8.64 0.29
C MET A 11 -17.68 9.34 1.63
N ALA A 12 -18.91 9.37 2.11
CA ALA A 12 -19.27 9.98 3.38
C ALA A 12 -20.14 9.04 4.21
N PHE A 13 -19.94 9.06 5.52
CA PHE A 13 -20.69 8.30 6.52
C PHE A 13 -21.25 9.27 7.55
N GLY A 14 -22.54 9.57 7.41
CA GLY A 14 -23.17 10.65 8.16
C GLY A 14 -22.49 12.00 7.87
N SER A 15 -21.96 12.65 8.89
CA SER A 15 -21.22 13.91 8.76
C SER A 15 -19.74 13.76 8.42
N THR A 16 -19.21 12.54 8.44
CA THR A 16 -17.78 12.28 8.22
C THR A 16 -17.51 11.97 6.76
N ILE A 17 -16.67 12.79 6.11
CA ILE A 17 -16.17 12.53 4.76
C ILE A 17 -14.90 11.71 4.90
N ALA A 18 -14.96 10.44 4.49
CA ALA A 18 -13.83 9.51 4.58
C ALA A 18 -12.94 9.53 3.33
N VAL A 19 -13.55 9.79 2.16
CA VAL A 19 -12.87 10.00 0.87
C VAL A 19 -13.48 11.24 0.24
N ASP A 20 -12.65 12.18 -0.19
CA ASP A 20 -13.08 13.54 -0.58
C ASP A 20 -12.50 13.96 -1.94
N GLY A 21 -13.14 13.49 -3.01
CA GLY A 21 -12.81 13.90 -4.37
C GLY A 21 -11.46 13.35 -4.85
N ILE A 22 -11.25 12.04 -4.74
CA ILE A 22 -10.03 11.39 -5.21
C ILE A 22 -10.09 11.16 -6.72
N ASP A 23 -9.04 11.63 -7.42
CA ASP A 23 -8.72 11.25 -8.78
C ASP A 23 -7.55 10.26 -8.73
N LEU A 24 -7.74 9.07 -9.31
CA LEU A 24 -6.80 7.96 -9.22
C LEU A 24 -6.73 7.23 -10.55
N ARG A 25 -5.52 6.95 -10.99
CA ARG A 25 -5.27 6.05 -12.11
C ARG A 25 -4.14 5.09 -11.77
N VAL A 26 -4.41 3.79 -11.90
CA VAL A 26 -3.45 2.71 -11.70
C VAL A 26 -3.37 1.89 -12.97
N GLU A 27 -2.20 1.80 -13.57
CA GLU A 27 -2.00 0.97 -14.75
C GLU A 27 -1.87 -0.51 -14.39
N GLU A 28 -2.15 -1.41 -15.35
CA GLU A 28 -1.93 -2.85 -15.17
C GLU A 28 -0.45 -3.15 -14.96
N GLY A 29 -0.15 -4.21 -14.19
CA GLY A 29 1.21 -4.65 -13.92
C GLY A 29 1.98 -3.77 -12.94
N ARG A 30 1.30 -3.03 -12.09
CA ARG A 30 1.89 -2.14 -11.08
C ARG A 30 1.69 -2.67 -9.66
N ILE A 31 2.62 -2.33 -8.78
CA ILE A 31 2.51 -2.53 -7.34
C ILE A 31 2.40 -1.16 -6.70
N LEU A 32 1.18 -0.78 -6.32
CA LEU A 32 0.89 0.52 -5.70
C LEU A 32 0.91 0.42 -4.18
N GLY A 33 1.77 1.20 -3.53
CA GLY A 33 1.72 1.46 -2.09
C GLY A 33 0.77 2.62 -1.77
N LEU A 34 -0.37 2.34 -1.13
CA LEU A 34 -1.29 3.37 -0.64
C LEU A 34 -1.02 3.62 0.85
N ILE A 35 -0.33 4.71 1.15
CA ILE A 35 0.22 5.04 2.45
C ILE A 35 -0.51 6.21 3.07
N GLY A 36 -0.80 6.12 4.36
CA GLY A 36 -1.45 7.20 5.10
C GLY A 36 -1.66 6.84 6.57
N PRO A 37 -1.92 7.84 7.42
CA PRO A 37 -2.19 7.59 8.84
C PRO A 37 -3.50 6.82 9.04
N ASN A 38 -3.70 6.30 10.24
CA ASN A 38 -4.97 5.69 10.60
C ASN A 38 -6.10 6.71 10.46
N GLY A 39 -7.22 6.29 9.85
CA GLY A 39 -8.34 7.18 9.55
C GLY A 39 -8.15 8.07 8.32
N ALA A 40 -7.08 7.91 7.54
CA ALA A 40 -6.85 8.70 6.32
C ALA A 40 -7.81 8.39 5.17
N GLY A 41 -8.55 7.26 5.23
CA GLY A 41 -9.48 6.83 4.19
C GLY A 41 -8.98 5.63 3.35
N LYS A 42 -7.84 5.00 3.68
CA LYS A 42 -7.26 3.86 2.94
C LYS A 42 -8.26 2.72 2.75
N THR A 43 -8.67 2.08 3.85
CA THR A 43 -9.65 0.97 3.85
C THR A 43 -10.95 1.37 3.17
N THR A 44 -11.40 2.61 3.36
CA THR A 44 -12.63 3.12 2.72
C THR A 44 -12.47 3.17 1.19
N ALA A 45 -11.35 3.68 0.69
CA ALA A 45 -11.07 3.70 -0.74
C ALA A 45 -10.95 2.28 -1.31
N LEU A 46 -10.26 1.36 -0.60
CA LEU A 46 -10.18 -0.05 -1.02
C LEU A 46 -11.56 -0.71 -1.06
N ASN A 47 -12.43 -0.45 -0.08
CA ASN A 47 -13.78 -0.99 -0.06
C ASN A 47 -14.63 -0.52 -1.26
N ALA A 48 -14.42 0.72 -1.75
CA ALA A 48 -15.04 1.17 -2.99
C ALA A 48 -14.49 0.40 -4.20
N ILE A 49 -13.16 0.27 -4.29
CA ILE A 49 -12.47 -0.44 -5.38
C ILE A 49 -12.95 -1.90 -5.52
N VAL A 50 -13.21 -2.59 -4.40
CA VAL A 50 -13.72 -3.97 -4.42
C VAL A 50 -15.26 -4.07 -4.36
N GLY A 51 -15.98 -2.93 -4.48
CA GLY A 51 -17.44 -2.90 -4.53
C GLY A 51 -18.14 -3.28 -3.23
N LEU A 52 -17.51 -3.04 -2.08
CA LEU A 52 -18.11 -3.30 -0.74
C LEU A 52 -18.86 -2.09 -0.19
N THR A 53 -18.59 -0.90 -0.69
CA THR A 53 -19.20 0.34 -0.21
C THR A 53 -19.59 1.22 -1.39
N PRO A 54 -20.82 1.82 -1.39
CA PRO A 54 -21.24 2.75 -2.41
C PRO A 54 -20.41 4.04 -2.36
N TYR A 55 -20.31 4.70 -3.49
CA TYR A 55 -19.52 5.91 -3.67
C TYR A 55 -20.24 6.92 -4.57
N GLN A 56 -19.76 8.16 -4.57
CA GLN A 56 -20.09 9.21 -5.52
C GLN A 56 -18.89 9.43 -6.45
N GLY A 57 -19.13 10.01 -7.63
CA GLY A 57 -18.12 10.16 -8.67
C GLY A 57 -18.07 8.95 -9.61
N GLU A 58 -16.99 8.85 -10.37
CA GLU A 58 -16.78 7.74 -11.30
C GLU A 58 -15.68 6.81 -10.80
N LEU A 59 -15.92 5.50 -10.88
CA LEU A 59 -14.93 4.47 -10.55
C LEU A 59 -15.06 3.31 -11.52
N ARG A 60 -13.95 2.93 -12.14
CA ARG A 60 -13.81 1.75 -12.98
C ARG A 60 -12.66 0.89 -12.45
N VAL A 61 -12.90 -0.38 -12.31
CA VAL A 61 -11.91 -1.38 -11.90
C VAL A 61 -11.94 -2.51 -12.93
N LEU A 62 -10.82 -2.75 -13.60
CA LEU A 62 -10.74 -3.67 -14.73
C LEU A 62 -11.84 -3.39 -15.78
N GLY A 63 -12.16 -2.11 -16.03
CA GLY A 63 -13.17 -1.64 -16.94
C GLY A 63 -14.63 -1.76 -16.45
N ARG A 64 -14.88 -2.23 -15.23
CA ARG A 64 -16.21 -2.45 -14.64
C ARG A 64 -16.52 -1.44 -13.56
N ASP A 65 -17.81 -1.15 -13.35
CA ASP A 65 -18.31 -0.47 -12.17
C ASP A 65 -18.30 -1.44 -10.97
N PRO A 66 -17.44 -1.21 -9.96
CA PRO A 66 -17.29 -2.20 -8.89
C PRO A 66 -18.53 -2.37 -8.02
N TRP A 67 -19.38 -1.34 -7.90
CA TRP A 67 -20.62 -1.42 -7.13
C TRP A 67 -21.72 -2.20 -7.87
N ARG A 68 -21.85 -1.94 -9.16
CA ARG A 68 -22.95 -2.52 -9.97
C ARG A 68 -22.61 -3.91 -10.53
N GLU A 69 -21.35 -4.18 -10.79
CA GLU A 69 -20.88 -5.42 -11.43
C GLU A 69 -19.96 -6.23 -10.52
N ARG A 70 -20.14 -6.12 -9.19
CA ARG A 70 -19.27 -6.73 -8.20
C ARG A 70 -19.11 -8.25 -8.38
N ASP A 71 -20.17 -8.96 -8.68
CA ASP A 71 -20.17 -10.41 -8.92
C ASP A 71 -19.21 -10.83 -10.03
N ARG A 72 -19.17 -10.03 -11.11
CA ARG A 72 -18.26 -10.26 -12.24
C ARG A 72 -16.84 -9.81 -11.92
N LEU A 73 -16.72 -8.67 -11.23
CA LEU A 73 -15.44 -8.10 -10.84
C LEU A 73 -14.65 -9.04 -9.92
N MET A 74 -15.30 -9.60 -8.91
CA MET A 74 -14.65 -10.47 -7.92
C MET A 74 -14.16 -11.82 -8.47
N ARG A 75 -14.43 -12.15 -9.72
CA ARG A 75 -13.79 -13.28 -10.41
C ARG A 75 -12.33 -12.98 -10.80
N ASP A 76 -12.01 -11.71 -10.94
CA ASP A 76 -10.70 -11.21 -11.36
C ASP A 76 -9.94 -10.47 -10.24
N VAL A 77 -10.57 -10.34 -9.08
CA VAL A 77 -10.04 -9.58 -7.92
C VAL A 77 -9.93 -10.49 -6.70
N CYS A 78 -8.81 -10.44 -6.01
CA CYS A 78 -8.65 -11.02 -4.69
C CYS A 78 -8.45 -9.89 -3.67
N PHE A 79 -9.17 -9.95 -2.54
CA PHE A 79 -9.09 -8.95 -1.48
C PHE A 79 -8.78 -9.60 -0.14
N ILE A 80 -7.73 -9.11 0.51
CA ILE A 80 -7.42 -9.40 1.92
C ILE A 80 -7.70 -8.14 2.73
N ALA A 81 -8.69 -8.21 3.61
CA ALA A 81 -8.95 -7.17 4.59
C ALA A 81 -7.95 -7.25 5.76
N ASP A 82 -7.71 -6.11 6.41
CA ASP A 82 -6.89 -5.96 7.63
C ASP A 82 -7.18 -7.04 8.71
N VAL A 83 -8.42 -7.46 8.79
CA VAL A 83 -8.83 -8.51 9.72
C VAL A 83 -9.34 -9.73 8.93
N ALA A 84 -8.47 -10.33 8.13
CA ALA A 84 -8.78 -11.61 7.49
C ALA A 84 -8.88 -12.70 8.55
N VAL A 85 -10.00 -12.77 9.24
CA VAL A 85 -10.23 -13.74 10.31
C VAL A 85 -10.92 -14.96 9.73
N LEU A 86 -10.13 -15.98 9.41
CA LEU A 86 -10.71 -17.31 9.23
C LEU A 86 -11.38 -17.75 10.55
N PRO A 87 -12.59 -18.34 10.48
CA PRO A 87 -13.28 -18.82 11.67
C PRO A 87 -12.39 -19.75 12.49
N ARG A 88 -12.25 -19.48 13.77
CA ARG A 88 -11.32 -20.22 14.67
C ARG A 88 -11.59 -21.73 14.76
N TRP A 89 -12.83 -22.14 14.50
CA TRP A 89 -13.25 -23.54 14.48
C TRP A 89 -12.94 -24.26 13.17
N LEU A 90 -12.67 -23.51 12.07
CA LEU A 90 -12.44 -24.05 10.74
C LEU A 90 -11.13 -24.85 10.71
N ARG A 91 -11.13 -25.97 9.99
CA ARG A 91 -9.90 -26.72 9.69
C ARG A 91 -9.22 -26.16 8.45
N VAL A 92 -7.91 -26.32 8.33
CA VAL A 92 -7.14 -25.93 7.16
C VAL A 92 -7.70 -26.55 5.89
N SER A 93 -8.02 -27.86 5.90
CA SER A 93 -8.66 -28.53 4.75
C SER A 93 -9.98 -27.89 4.37
N GLN A 94 -10.83 -27.54 5.36
CA GLN A 94 -12.11 -26.89 5.11
C GLN A 94 -11.96 -25.47 4.57
N ALA A 95 -10.89 -24.76 4.95
CA ALA A 95 -10.59 -23.43 4.38
C ALA A 95 -10.25 -23.56 2.87
N LEU A 96 -9.45 -24.58 2.51
CA LEU A 96 -9.17 -24.90 1.10
C LEU A 96 -10.46 -25.23 0.32
N ASP A 97 -11.27 -26.16 0.87
CA ASP A 97 -12.55 -26.57 0.27
C ASP A 97 -13.50 -25.38 0.06
N TYR A 98 -13.55 -24.46 1.05
CA TYR A 98 -14.39 -23.27 0.98
C TYR A 98 -13.92 -22.31 -0.14
N VAL A 99 -12.62 -22.01 -0.21
CA VAL A 99 -12.11 -21.09 -1.24
C VAL A 99 -12.25 -21.70 -2.63
N GLU A 100 -12.01 -23.01 -2.79
CA GLU A 100 -12.22 -23.73 -4.03
C GLU A 100 -13.68 -23.69 -4.49
N GLY A 101 -14.61 -23.77 -3.55
CA GLY A 101 -16.05 -23.69 -3.84
C GLY A 101 -16.56 -22.31 -4.21
N VAL A 102 -15.87 -21.22 -3.77
CA VAL A 102 -16.35 -19.85 -3.98
C VAL A 102 -15.55 -19.08 -5.03
N HIS A 103 -14.29 -19.44 -5.28
CA HIS A 103 -13.45 -18.70 -6.22
C HIS A 103 -13.10 -19.53 -7.47
N PRO A 104 -13.59 -19.16 -8.65
CA PRO A 104 -13.47 -19.98 -9.86
C PRO A 104 -12.04 -20.14 -10.38
N ARG A 105 -11.11 -19.29 -9.94
CA ARG A 105 -9.70 -19.30 -10.31
C ARG A 105 -8.78 -19.74 -9.19
N PHE A 106 -9.30 -20.48 -8.22
CA PHE A 106 -8.49 -21.06 -7.15
C PHE A 106 -7.80 -22.32 -7.61
N ASP A 107 -6.49 -22.38 -7.46
CA ASP A 107 -5.66 -23.57 -7.73
C ASP A 107 -5.31 -24.26 -6.40
N ARG A 108 -6.06 -25.31 -6.11
CA ARG A 108 -5.86 -26.11 -4.89
C ARG A 108 -4.46 -26.71 -4.78
N ALA A 109 -3.92 -27.21 -5.89
CA ALA A 109 -2.59 -27.83 -5.90
C ALA A 109 -1.51 -26.80 -5.54
N LYS A 110 -1.67 -25.57 -6.03
CA LYS A 110 -0.79 -24.45 -5.68
C LYS A 110 -0.89 -24.10 -4.20
N ALA A 111 -2.10 -23.99 -3.64
CA ALA A 111 -2.30 -23.74 -2.21
C ALA A 111 -1.65 -24.82 -1.34
N GLU A 112 -1.84 -26.10 -1.70
CA GLU A 112 -1.24 -27.22 -1.01
C GLU A 112 0.30 -27.22 -1.12
N GLY A 113 0.84 -26.81 -2.26
CA GLY A 113 2.27 -26.63 -2.48
C GLY A 113 2.88 -25.55 -1.57
N PHE A 114 2.17 -24.44 -1.34
CA PHE A 114 2.58 -23.43 -0.37
C PHE A 114 2.53 -23.96 1.07
N LEU A 115 1.45 -24.65 1.44
CA LEU A 115 1.31 -25.22 2.78
C LEU A 115 2.34 -26.30 3.08
N ALA A 116 2.76 -27.08 2.08
CA ALA A 116 3.79 -28.10 2.23
C ALA A 116 5.16 -27.54 2.64
N LYS A 117 5.41 -26.25 2.39
CA LYS A 117 6.62 -25.53 2.84
C LYS A 117 6.53 -25.06 4.30
N THR A 118 5.41 -25.31 4.97
CA THR A 118 5.13 -24.88 6.35
C THR A 118 4.96 -26.08 7.28
N THR A 119 4.84 -25.82 8.57
CA THR A 119 4.50 -26.83 9.59
C THR A 119 2.98 -26.96 9.81
N ILE A 120 2.16 -26.36 8.95
CA ILE A 120 0.70 -26.32 9.11
C ILE A 120 0.09 -27.67 8.68
N GLY A 121 -0.52 -28.39 9.62
CA GLY A 121 -1.23 -29.63 9.34
C GLY A 121 -2.60 -29.40 8.72
N ARG A 122 -2.98 -30.17 7.69
CA ARG A 122 -4.30 -30.05 7.02
C ARG A 122 -5.50 -30.20 7.96
N ASN A 123 -5.37 -30.97 9.03
CA ASN A 123 -6.43 -31.22 10.01
C ASN A 123 -6.40 -30.23 11.17
N SER A 124 -5.38 -29.40 11.29
CA SER A 124 -5.28 -28.37 12.33
C SER A 124 -6.42 -27.37 12.21
N LYS A 125 -6.98 -26.97 13.35
CA LYS A 125 -7.96 -25.89 13.39
C LYS A 125 -7.25 -24.54 13.43
N VAL A 126 -7.86 -23.50 12.86
CA VAL A 126 -7.32 -22.15 12.88
C VAL A 126 -6.94 -21.67 14.29
N ARG A 127 -7.75 -22.04 15.32
CA ARG A 127 -7.45 -21.73 16.73
C ARG A 127 -6.19 -22.38 17.28
N GLU A 128 -5.69 -23.43 16.63
CA GLU A 128 -4.51 -24.22 17.05
C GLU A 128 -3.23 -23.67 16.38
N LEU A 129 -3.39 -22.77 15.41
CA LEU A 129 -2.30 -22.13 14.68
C LEU A 129 -1.78 -20.92 15.47
N SER A 130 -0.46 -20.70 15.42
CA SER A 130 0.13 -19.44 15.85
C SER A 130 -0.30 -18.30 14.93
N LYS A 131 -0.15 -17.04 15.35
CA LYS A 131 -0.47 -15.87 14.49
C LYS A 131 0.27 -15.95 13.15
N GLY A 132 1.57 -16.25 13.15
CA GLY A 132 2.35 -16.41 11.93
C GLY A 132 1.83 -17.55 11.03
N MET A 133 1.43 -18.70 11.61
CA MET A 133 0.84 -19.80 10.84
C MET A 133 -0.51 -19.43 10.22
N VAL A 134 -1.34 -18.62 10.91
CA VAL A 134 -2.61 -18.12 10.34
C VAL A 134 -2.34 -17.27 9.10
N VAL A 135 -1.32 -16.42 9.15
CA VAL A 135 -0.95 -15.58 7.99
C VAL A 135 -0.37 -16.44 6.87
N GLN A 136 0.48 -17.43 7.17
CA GLN A 136 0.95 -18.37 6.16
C GLN A 136 -0.21 -19.13 5.48
N LEU A 137 -1.25 -19.49 6.24
CA LEU A 137 -2.46 -20.08 5.68
C LEU A 137 -3.20 -19.09 4.76
N HIS A 138 -3.40 -17.85 5.20
CA HIS A 138 -4.02 -16.81 4.36
C HIS A 138 -3.23 -16.60 3.08
N LEU A 139 -1.89 -16.52 3.18
CA LEU A 139 -1.02 -16.41 2.02
C LEU A 139 -1.22 -17.56 1.05
N ALA A 140 -1.18 -18.80 1.55
CA ALA A 140 -1.34 -19.98 0.72
C ALA A 140 -2.68 -19.95 -0.06
N LEU A 141 -3.77 -19.49 0.61
CA LEU A 141 -5.08 -19.35 -0.02
C LEU A 141 -5.08 -18.28 -1.12
N VAL A 142 -4.52 -17.11 -0.83
CA VAL A 142 -4.53 -15.95 -1.74
C VAL A 142 -3.60 -16.15 -2.93
N MET A 143 -2.38 -16.63 -2.68
CA MET A 143 -1.38 -16.89 -3.71
C MET A 143 -1.81 -17.99 -4.70
N ALA A 144 -2.77 -18.81 -4.30
CA ALA A 144 -3.37 -19.82 -5.16
C ALA A 144 -4.54 -19.30 -6.01
N ILE A 145 -4.96 -18.06 -5.83
CA ILE A 145 -5.98 -17.42 -6.66
C ILE A 145 -5.30 -16.70 -7.83
N ASP A 146 -5.65 -17.05 -9.05
CA ASP A 146 -5.18 -16.34 -10.25
C ASP A 146 -6.01 -15.07 -10.49
N ALA A 147 -5.73 -14.02 -9.71
CA ALA A 147 -6.38 -12.72 -9.81
C ALA A 147 -5.57 -11.74 -10.66
N ARG A 148 -6.25 -10.88 -11.43
CA ARG A 148 -5.64 -9.76 -12.16
C ARG A 148 -5.35 -8.57 -11.25
N LEU A 149 -6.16 -8.39 -10.20
CA LEU A 149 -5.98 -7.36 -9.18
C LEU A 149 -5.99 -8.01 -7.79
N LEU A 150 -4.90 -7.81 -7.06
CA LEU A 150 -4.78 -8.18 -5.65
C LEU A 150 -4.82 -6.92 -4.80
N VAL A 151 -5.76 -6.86 -3.87
CA VAL A 151 -5.93 -5.75 -2.92
C VAL A 151 -5.62 -6.24 -1.52
N LEU A 152 -4.65 -5.62 -0.88
CA LEU A 152 -4.13 -5.99 0.43
C LEU A 152 -4.28 -4.80 1.40
N ASP A 153 -5.14 -4.94 2.40
CA ASP A 153 -5.31 -3.91 3.44
C ASP A 153 -4.55 -4.33 4.70
N GLU A 154 -3.41 -3.65 4.96
CA GLU A 154 -2.51 -3.92 6.10
C GLU A 154 -2.16 -5.41 6.28
N PRO A 155 -1.72 -6.13 5.23
CA PRO A 155 -1.68 -7.60 5.21
C PRO A 155 -0.69 -8.23 6.20
N THR A 156 0.27 -7.44 6.69
CA THR A 156 1.32 -7.89 7.62
C THR A 156 1.11 -7.42 9.05
N LEU A 157 -0.05 -6.79 9.34
CA LEU A 157 -0.35 -6.27 10.67
C LEU A 157 -0.34 -7.41 11.72
N GLY A 158 0.46 -7.21 12.77
CA GLY A 158 0.58 -8.19 13.86
C GLY A 158 1.53 -9.35 13.58
N LEU A 159 2.25 -9.35 12.45
CA LEU A 159 3.36 -10.27 12.19
C LEU A 159 4.67 -9.75 12.78
N ASP A 160 5.58 -10.67 13.09
CA ASP A 160 6.97 -10.31 13.36
C ASP A 160 7.74 -10.02 12.05
N ILE A 161 8.89 -9.40 12.18
CA ILE A 161 9.72 -8.93 11.06
C ILE A 161 10.07 -10.05 10.08
N LEU A 162 10.36 -11.27 10.57
CA LEU A 162 10.74 -12.39 9.72
C LEU A 162 9.60 -12.82 8.80
N TYR A 163 8.39 -12.98 9.36
CA TYR A 163 7.22 -13.38 8.58
C TYR A 163 6.76 -12.29 7.62
N ARG A 164 6.90 -11.01 7.97
CA ARG A 164 6.62 -9.89 7.06
C ARG A 164 7.51 -9.93 5.84
N LYS A 165 8.83 -10.09 6.05
CA LYS A 165 9.77 -10.21 4.95
C LYS A 165 9.45 -11.40 4.04
N GLN A 166 9.21 -12.57 4.62
CA GLN A 166 8.81 -13.76 3.86
C GLN A 166 7.53 -13.53 3.04
N PHE A 167 6.56 -12.78 3.61
CA PHE A 167 5.33 -12.41 2.90
C PHE A 167 5.64 -11.65 1.62
N TYR A 168 6.38 -10.55 1.71
CA TYR A 168 6.68 -9.71 0.55
C TYR A 168 7.61 -10.41 -0.45
N ASP A 169 8.59 -11.18 0.02
CA ASP A 169 9.45 -11.99 -0.85
C ASP A 169 8.62 -12.99 -1.66
N SER A 170 7.70 -13.72 -1.01
CA SER A 170 6.80 -14.66 -1.71
C SER A 170 5.83 -13.95 -2.66
N LEU A 171 5.32 -12.79 -2.27
CA LEU A 171 4.43 -11.98 -3.11
C LEU A 171 5.12 -11.61 -4.43
N LEU A 172 6.39 -11.23 -4.37
CA LEU A 172 7.17 -10.87 -5.54
C LEU A 172 7.61 -12.05 -6.37
N THR A 173 8.14 -13.09 -5.69
CA THR A 173 8.80 -14.21 -6.37
C THR A 173 7.78 -15.19 -6.95
N ASP A 174 6.71 -15.48 -6.19
CA ASP A 174 5.79 -16.54 -6.49
C ASP A 174 4.46 -16.08 -7.10
N TYR A 175 4.08 -14.81 -6.88
CA TYR A 175 2.76 -14.31 -7.28
C TYR A 175 2.81 -13.21 -8.33
N PHE A 176 3.65 -12.19 -8.14
CA PHE A 176 3.68 -11.04 -9.02
C PHE A 176 4.27 -11.38 -10.39
N ASP A 177 3.55 -11.02 -11.42
CA ASP A 177 4.02 -10.90 -12.79
C ASP A 177 3.44 -9.63 -13.43
N ARG A 178 3.93 -9.23 -14.59
CA ARG A 178 3.48 -7.98 -15.25
C ARG A 178 2.02 -7.99 -15.70
N SER A 179 1.33 -9.12 -15.60
CA SER A 179 -0.10 -9.22 -15.89
C SER A 179 -0.98 -8.93 -14.68
N ARG A 180 -0.38 -8.85 -13.48
CA ARG A 180 -1.08 -8.66 -12.22
C ARG A 180 -0.80 -7.31 -11.63
N THR A 181 -1.84 -6.68 -11.08
CA THR A 181 -1.75 -5.42 -10.35
C THR A 181 -1.95 -5.68 -8.87
N ILE A 182 -1.16 -5.06 -8.03
CA ILE A 182 -1.24 -5.19 -6.58
C ILE A 182 -1.43 -3.82 -5.96
N ILE A 183 -2.38 -3.68 -5.04
CA ILE A 183 -2.50 -2.53 -4.16
C ILE A 183 -2.24 -3.00 -2.74
N VAL A 184 -1.31 -2.35 -2.06
CA VAL A 184 -1.00 -2.64 -0.65
C VAL A 184 -1.19 -1.37 0.15
N THR A 185 -2.00 -1.44 1.20
CA THR A 185 -1.97 -0.40 2.23
C THR A 185 -1.04 -0.82 3.35
N THR A 186 -0.28 0.12 3.85
CA THR A 186 0.53 -0.07 5.05
C THR A 186 0.81 1.26 5.73
N HIS A 187 1.09 1.21 7.01
CA HIS A 187 1.71 2.29 7.76
C HIS A 187 3.20 2.04 8.02
N GLN A 188 3.72 0.87 7.63
CA GLN A 188 5.11 0.44 7.78
C GLN A 188 5.78 0.38 6.40
N VAL A 189 6.11 1.55 5.88
CA VAL A 189 6.53 1.73 4.48
C VAL A 189 7.87 1.08 4.17
N GLU A 190 8.77 1.06 5.14
CA GLU A 190 10.12 0.53 5.01
C GLU A 190 10.15 -0.95 4.62
N GLU A 191 9.06 -1.68 4.90
CA GLU A 191 8.96 -3.10 4.60
C GLU A 191 8.61 -3.42 3.16
N ILE A 192 8.02 -2.45 2.44
CA ILE A 192 7.52 -2.67 1.07
C ILE A 192 8.18 -1.76 0.03
N GLN A 193 9.03 -0.81 0.44
CA GLN A 193 9.61 0.17 -0.49
C GLN A 193 10.33 -0.49 -1.66
N ASP A 194 11.04 -1.59 -1.43
CA ASP A 194 11.83 -2.29 -2.45
C ASP A 194 10.98 -3.06 -3.47
N VAL A 195 9.66 -3.16 -3.22
CA VAL A 195 8.74 -3.91 -4.08
C VAL A 195 7.77 -3.00 -4.83
N LEU A 196 7.65 -1.74 -4.43
CA LEU A 196 6.71 -0.79 -5.04
C LEU A 196 7.16 -0.36 -6.43
N THR A 197 6.21 -0.21 -7.33
CA THR A 197 6.40 0.50 -8.60
C THR A 197 5.84 1.92 -8.54
N ASP A 198 4.81 2.13 -7.71
CA ASP A 198 4.11 3.39 -7.57
C ASP A 198 3.78 3.67 -6.10
N LEU A 199 3.82 4.95 -5.75
CA LEU A 199 3.63 5.45 -4.41
C LEU A 199 2.49 6.48 -4.36
N MET A 200 1.57 6.30 -3.43
CA MET A 200 0.47 7.22 -3.22
C MET A 200 0.30 7.53 -1.73
N PHE A 201 0.30 8.81 -1.39
CA PHE A 201 -0.03 9.25 -0.03
C PHE A 201 -1.45 9.77 0.04
N ILE A 202 -2.19 9.26 1.01
CA ILE A 202 -3.55 9.71 1.33
C ILE A 202 -3.58 10.34 2.73
N ASN A 203 -4.23 11.48 2.85
CA ASN A 203 -4.44 12.16 4.12
C ASN A 203 -5.82 12.79 4.15
N ARG A 204 -6.60 12.49 5.20
CA ARG A 204 -7.96 13.04 5.40
C ARG A 204 -8.85 12.89 4.16
N GLY A 205 -8.82 11.71 3.55
CA GLY A 205 -9.62 11.39 2.38
C GLY A 205 -9.15 11.98 1.06
N ARG A 206 -7.98 12.64 1.00
CA ARG A 206 -7.43 13.24 -0.23
C ARG A 206 -6.07 12.67 -0.57
N ILE A 207 -5.80 12.48 -1.85
CA ILE A 207 -4.46 12.15 -2.33
C ILE A 207 -3.59 13.40 -2.23
N VAL A 208 -2.45 13.27 -1.57
CA VAL A 208 -1.52 14.37 -1.31
C VAL A 208 -0.19 14.19 -2.04
N LEU A 209 0.08 12.98 -2.52
CA LEU A 209 1.19 12.63 -3.38
C LEU A 209 0.79 11.41 -4.20
N ASN A 210 1.16 11.42 -5.47
CA ASN A 210 1.05 10.28 -6.38
C ASN A 210 2.20 10.35 -7.37
N CYS A 211 3.10 9.37 -7.34
CA CYS A 211 4.26 9.29 -8.25
C CYS A 211 4.71 7.85 -8.45
N SER A 212 5.44 7.57 -9.53
CA SER A 212 6.18 6.32 -9.66
C SER A 212 7.40 6.31 -8.74
N MET A 213 7.95 5.13 -8.44
CA MET A 213 9.20 5.02 -7.67
C MET A 213 10.37 5.64 -8.43
N GLU A 214 10.38 5.55 -9.75
CA GLU A 214 11.38 6.23 -10.60
C GLU A 214 11.31 7.76 -10.45
N GLU A 215 10.09 8.34 -10.48
CA GLU A 215 9.89 9.77 -10.20
C GLU A 215 10.29 10.11 -8.76
N PHE A 216 9.96 9.29 -7.78
CA PHE A 216 10.34 9.48 -6.39
C PHE A 216 11.87 9.59 -6.24
N GLU A 217 12.63 8.65 -6.79
CA GLU A 217 14.09 8.60 -6.69
C GLU A 217 14.80 9.76 -7.41
N SER A 218 14.24 10.21 -8.53
CA SER A 218 14.80 11.30 -9.31
C SER A 218 14.44 12.67 -8.78
N ARG A 219 13.25 12.83 -8.19
CA ARG A 219 12.64 14.10 -7.80
C ARG A 219 12.98 14.53 -6.39
N TYR A 220 13.02 13.57 -5.44
CA TYR A 220 13.21 13.86 -4.02
C TYR A 220 14.62 13.51 -3.58
N LEU A 221 15.32 14.53 -3.06
CA LEU A 221 16.69 14.39 -2.60
C LEU A 221 16.83 14.89 -1.16
N GLU A 222 17.62 14.18 -0.37
CA GLU A 222 17.95 14.53 0.99
C GLU A 222 19.45 14.84 1.09
N VAL A 223 19.80 15.91 1.78
CA VAL A 223 21.19 16.34 1.99
C VAL A 223 21.51 16.37 3.46
N ILE A 224 22.57 15.67 3.86
CA ILE A 224 23.22 15.87 5.14
C ILE A 224 24.15 17.06 5.00
N VAL A 225 23.72 18.22 5.46
CA VAL A 225 24.38 19.49 5.16
C VAL A 225 25.61 19.70 6.06
N ASN A 226 26.71 20.15 5.46
CA ASN A 226 27.87 20.62 6.19
C ASN A 226 27.52 21.92 6.96
N PRO A 227 27.95 22.09 8.21
CA PRO A 227 27.54 23.24 9.05
C PRO A 227 27.76 24.60 8.39
N GLU A 228 28.85 24.77 7.66
CA GLU A 228 29.21 25.98 6.91
C GLU A 228 28.24 26.31 5.78
N ASN A 229 27.58 25.30 5.21
CA ASN A 229 26.68 25.42 4.06
C ASN A 229 25.20 25.54 4.44
N LEU A 230 24.87 25.51 5.73
CA LEU A 230 23.46 25.45 6.20
C LEU A 230 22.63 26.66 5.72
N ALA A 231 23.20 27.85 5.73
CA ALA A 231 22.51 29.05 5.26
C ALA A 231 22.22 28.99 3.76
N ALA A 232 23.17 28.50 2.96
CA ALA A 232 23.03 28.31 1.52
C ALA A 232 21.98 27.21 1.20
N ALA A 233 22.00 26.12 1.96
CA ALA A 233 21.02 25.04 1.81
C ALA A 233 19.58 25.52 2.12
N ARG A 234 19.37 26.30 3.16
CA ARG A 234 18.07 26.88 3.52
C ARG A 234 17.57 27.88 2.48
N ALA A 235 18.46 28.60 1.78
CA ALA A 235 18.12 29.52 0.70
C ALA A 235 17.47 28.80 -0.50
N LEU A 236 17.71 27.49 -0.69
CA LEU A 236 17.07 26.65 -1.70
C LEU A 236 15.65 26.19 -1.32
N LYS A 237 15.13 26.65 -0.17
CA LYS A 237 13.76 26.37 0.31
C LYS A 237 13.44 24.89 0.40
N PRO A 238 14.11 24.16 1.31
CA PRO A 238 13.82 22.73 1.52
C PRO A 238 12.35 22.51 1.92
N MET A 239 11.77 21.39 1.51
CA MET A 239 10.43 20.96 1.94
C MET A 239 10.37 20.67 3.43
N HIS A 240 11.46 20.11 3.96
CA HIS A 240 11.56 19.70 5.36
C HIS A 240 13.01 19.81 5.85
N GLU A 241 13.16 20.15 7.13
CA GLU A 241 14.44 20.16 7.81
C GLU A 241 14.31 19.41 9.13
N ARG A 242 15.26 18.52 9.42
CA ARG A 242 15.37 17.81 10.69
C ARG A 242 16.80 17.81 11.18
N GLN A 243 16.99 17.66 12.49
CA GLN A 243 18.30 17.50 13.08
C GLN A 243 18.48 16.09 13.63
N VAL A 244 19.59 15.46 13.27
CA VAL A 244 19.96 14.12 13.73
C VAL A 244 21.41 14.14 14.18
N PHE A 245 21.66 13.83 15.45
CA PHE A 245 23.00 13.87 16.05
C PHE A 245 23.80 15.16 15.78
N GLY A 246 23.11 16.31 15.83
CA GLY A 246 23.71 17.64 15.61
C GLY A 246 23.98 18.00 14.13
N ARG A 247 23.59 17.14 13.18
CA ARG A 247 23.66 17.41 11.74
C ARG A 247 22.30 17.82 11.24
N SER A 248 22.24 18.84 10.36
CA SER A 248 21.03 19.24 9.68
C SER A 248 20.83 18.38 8.43
N ILE A 249 19.67 17.80 8.30
CA ILE A 249 19.24 17.00 7.16
C ILE A 249 18.07 17.72 6.50
N LEU A 250 18.24 18.10 5.25
CA LEU A 250 17.28 18.87 4.47
C LEU A 250 16.76 18.07 3.28
N LEU A 251 15.43 18.05 3.11
CA LEU A 251 14.76 17.37 2.02
C LEU A 251 14.28 18.37 0.97
N PHE A 252 14.55 18.08 -0.29
CA PHE A 252 14.26 18.93 -1.43
C PHE A 252 13.36 18.24 -2.44
N ASP A 253 12.50 19.02 -3.13
CA ASP A 253 11.70 18.63 -4.28
C ASP A 253 12.24 19.32 -5.54
N ARG A 254 12.63 18.53 -6.56
CA ARG A 254 13.06 19.00 -7.88
C ARG A 254 14.24 19.97 -7.83
N VAL A 255 15.21 19.73 -6.99
CA VAL A 255 16.48 20.47 -6.98
C VAL A 255 17.56 19.60 -7.62
N ASP A 256 18.43 20.22 -8.39
CA ASP A 256 19.50 19.50 -9.09
C ASP A 256 20.47 18.83 -8.11
N ARG A 257 20.80 17.55 -8.37
CA ARG A 257 21.67 16.75 -7.51
C ARG A 257 23.09 17.29 -7.43
N GLN A 258 23.61 17.85 -8.53
CA GLN A 258 24.96 18.42 -8.56
C GLN A 258 25.02 19.70 -7.70
N GLN A 259 23.97 20.53 -7.76
CA GLN A 259 23.85 21.71 -6.89
C GLN A 259 23.85 21.32 -5.41
N LEU A 260 23.05 20.28 -5.05
CA LEU A 260 22.98 19.82 -3.67
C LEU A 260 24.28 19.17 -3.19
N ALA A 261 25.04 18.52 -4.06
CA ALA A 261 26.30 17.88 -3.74
C ALA A 261 27.39 18.88 -3.27
N THR A 262 27.25 20.16 -3.63
CA THR A 262 28.15 21.21 -3.11
C THR A 262 27.89 21.56 -1.64
N LEU A 263 26.72 21.20 -1.12
CA LEU A 263 26.27 21.58 0.22
C LEU A 263 26.52 20.47 1.27
N GLY A 264 26.67 19.23 0.83
CA GLY A 264 26.86 18.10 1.72
C GLY A 264 26.69 16.75 1.03
N ASP A 265 26.40 15.72 1.81
CA ASP A 265 26.21 14.36 1.33
C ASP A 265 24.74 14.16 0.86
N VAL A 266 24.58 13.85 -0.44
CA VAL A 266 23.27 13.76 -1.11
C VAL A 266 22.84 12.31 -1.24
N ARG A 267 21.62 12.00 -0.77
CA ARG A 267 21.01 10.69 -0.91
C ARG A 267 19.53 10.78 -1.29
N THR A 268 18.95 9.67 -1.71
CA THR A 268 17.50 9.54 -1.83
C THR A 268 16.90 9.41 -0.43
N PRO A 269 15.84 10.17 -0.07
CA PRO A 269 15.19 10.03 1.23
C PRO A 269 14.52 8.66 1.35
N SER A 270 14.23 8.22 2.57
CA SER A 270 13.28 7.12 2.76
C SER A 270 11.85 7.58 2.42
N ILE A 271 10.99 6.65 2.02
CA ILE A 271 9.58 6.97 1.80
C ILE A 271 8.93 7.50 3.10
N ALA A 272 9.36 6.99 4.26
CA ALA A 272 8.90 7.47 5.57
C ALA A 272 9.29 8.95 5.81
N ASP A 273 10.51 9.34 5.46
CA ASP A 273 10.95 10.74 5.60
C ASP A 273 10.17 11.67 4.65
N LEU A 274 9.95 11.25 3.40
CA LEU A 274 9.11 12.00 2.47
C LEU A 274 7.68 12.11 2.99
N PHE A 275 7.13 11.01 3.53
CA PHE A 275 5.78 11.01 4.10
C PHE A 275 5.65 12.05 5.23
N VAL A 276 6.59 12.08 6.17
CA VAL A 276 6.63 13.07 7.26
C VAL A 276 6.74 14.49 6.70
N ALA A 277 7.59 14.72 5.70
CA ALA A 277 7.76 16.03 5.08
C ALA A 277 6.47 16.53 4.44
N VAL A 278 5.80 15.68 3.64
CA VAL A 278 4.53 16.01 2.96
C VAL A 278 3.41 16.29 3.98
N MET A 279 3.32 15.48 5.05
CA MET A 279 2.31 15.69 6.09
C MET A 279 2.55 16.98 6.89
N SER A 280 3.81 17.31 7.19
CA SER A 280 4.19 18.53 7.93
C SER A 280 3.92 19.79 7.11
N SER A 281 4.20 19.79 5.82
CA SER A 281 3.93 20.93 4.93
C SER A 281 2.44 21.25 4.83
N GLN A 282 1.57 20.24 4.84
CA GLN A 282 0.12 20.43 4.85
C GLN A 282 -0.42 20.97 6.17
N ALA A 283 0.21 20.64 7.28
CA ALA A 283 -0.16 21.19 8.60
C ALA A 283 0.18 22.68 8.71
N GLY A 284 1.33 23.09 8.18
CA GLY A 284 1.77 24.50 8.14
C GLY A 284 0.92 25.40 7.23
N ALA A 285 0.52 24.89 6.06
CA ALA A 285 -0.31 25.64 5.11
C ALA A 285 -1.71 25.99 5.66
N ARG A 286 -2.23 25.22 6.63
CA ARG A 286 -3.54 25.47 7.25
C ARG A 286 -3.50 26.44 8.42
N GLN A 287 -2.36 26.57 9.13
CA GLN A 287 -2.21 27.57 10.18
C GLN A 287 -2.06 28.99 9.62
N GLY A 288 -1.58 29.14 8.37
CA GLY A 288 -1.47 30.42 7.69
C GLY A 288 -2.77 30.98 7.08
N VAL A 289 -3.85 30.18 7.01
CA VAL A 289 -5.16 30.60 6.45
C VAL A 289 -6.18 30.93 7.54
N ALA A 290 -5.83 30.71 8.81
CA ALA A 290 -6.70 30.96 9.97
C ALA A 290 -6.33 32.24 10.76
N GLN A 291 -5.55 33.15 10.14
CA GLN A 291 -5.26 34.49 10.69
C GLN A 291 -5.89 35.58 9.82
#